data_868cc92b5a453e3ab1ad9273daeb1caf
#
_entry.id   868cc92b5a453e3ab1ad9273daeb1caf
#
_cell.length_a   1.000
_cell.length_b   1.000
_cell.length_c   1.000
_cell.angle_alpha   90.00
_cell.angle_beta   90.00
_cell.angle_gamma   90.00
#
_symmetry.space_group_name_H-M   'P 1'
#
loop_
_entity.id
_entity.type
_entity.pdbx_description
1 polymer ?
#
loop_
_entity_poly.entity_id
_entity_poly.type
_entity_poly.pdbx_seq_one_letter_code
_entity_poly.pdbx_strand_id
1 'polypeptide(L)'
;MSLIRNDRSPRSVLAALLVAGLSVSVPAVAHPPTKQRLPLTLLGAGCESREASLNAVLQGIPGVVGVYFNRVPEHVLVDIIPEAVMPADVVNRVNAAAASWSCTVEIMQSCITGTPPPKSAAPHPHD
;
A
#
# COMPACT_ATOMS: atom_id res chain seq x y z
N MET A 1 -58.81 -48.08 16.66
CA MET A 1 -58.70 -49.20 15.71
C MET A 1 -57.92 -48.67 14.53
N SER A 2 -56.67 -48.91 14.54
CA SER A 2 -55.98 -49.94 13.72
C SER A 2 -56.09 -49.70 12.23
N LEU A 3 -55.00 -49.33 11.61
CA LEU A 3 -54.29 -50.25 10.71
C LEU A 3 -53.01 -49.62 10.21
N ILE A 4 -51.98 -50.19 10.69
CA ILE A 4 -50.63 -50.12 10.19
C ILE A 4 -50.59 -50.63 8.76
N ARG A 5 -50.15 -49.83 7.81
CA ARG A 5 -49.69 -50.36 6.52
C ARG A 5 -48.24 -50.01 6.30
N ASN A 6 -47.49 -51.01 6.58
CA ASN A 6 -46.09 -51.18 6.25
C ASN A 6 -45.97 -51.32 4.72
N ASP A 7 -45.44 -50.38 4.05
CA ASP A 7 -45.10 -50.54 2.65
C ASP A 7 -43.58 -50.51 2.48
N ARG A 8 -43.10 -51.72 2.35
CA ARG A 8 -41.71 -52.03 1.95
C ARG A 8 -41.60 -51.81 0.45
N SER A 9 -40.88 -50.83 0.03
CA SER A 9 -40.44 -50.73 -1.36
C SER A 9 -38.94 -50.98 -1.44
N PRO A 10 -38.53 -51.78 -2.41
CA PRO A 10 -37.21 -52.36 -2.40
C PRO A 10 -36.21 -51.55 -3.24
N ARG A 11 -34.99 -51.54 -2.72
CA ARG A 11 -33.73 -51.62 -3.47
C ARG A 11 -33.67 -50.88 -4.80
N SER A 12 -33.06 -49.73 -4.79
CA SER A 12 -32.26 -49.24 -5.92
C SER A 12 -30.87 -48.97 -5.42
N VAL A 13 -30.01 -49.94 -5.67
CA VAL A 13 -28.56 -49.82 -5.49
C VAL A 13 -28.05 -48.98 -6.64
N LEU A 14 -27.91 -47.66 -6.40
CA LEU A 14 -27.15 -46.79 -7.29
C LEU A 14 -25.73 -46.69 -6.74
N ALA A 15 -24.85 -47.44 -7.39
CA ALA A 15 -23.41 -47.33 -7.19
C ALA A 15 -22.96 -45.95 -7.66
N ALA A 16 -22.80 -45.00 -6.72
CA ALA A 16 -22.13 -43.74 -6.99
C ALA A 16 -20.63 -43.98 -7.02
N LEU A 17 -20.08 -43.99 -8.21
CA LEU A 17 -18.64 -43.93 -8.44
C LEU A 17 -18.15 -42.56 -7.93
N LEU A 18 -17.58 -42.53 -6.75
CA LEU A 18 -16.82 -41.38 -6.21
C LEU A 18 -15.49 -41.29 -6.97
N VAL A 19 -15.46 -40.47 -8.01
CA VAL A 19 -14.21 -40.00 -8.59
C VAL A 19 -13.63 -39.02 -7.61
N ALA A 20 -12.71 -39.49 -6.78
CA ALA A 20 -11.90 -38.63 -5.92
C ALA A 20 -10.94 -37.85 -6.81
N GLY A 21 -11.37 -36.63 -7.22
CA GLY A 21 -10.49 -35.67 -7.86
C GLY A 21 -9.47 -35.19 -6.83
N LEU A 22 -8.23 -35.63 -6.96
CA LEU A 22 -7.10 -35.05 -6.23
C LEU A 22 -6.90 -33.61 -6.75
N SER A 23 -7.52 -32.66 -6.08
CA SER A 23 -7.19 -31.25 -6.27
C SER A 23 -5.83 -30.98 -5.66
N VAL A 24 -4.79 -30.97 -6.48
CA VAL A 24 -3.46 -30.52 -6.08
C VAL A 24 -3.55 -29.00 -5.90
N SER A 25 -3.79 -28.56 -4.68
CA SER A 25 -3.67 -27.16 -4.32
C SER A 25 -2.19 -26.78 -4.35
N VAL A 26 -1.77 -26.14 -5.42
CA VAL A 26 -0.44 -25.53 -5.50
C VAL A 26 -0.43 -24.36 -4.51
N PRO A 27 0.42 -24.35 -3.48
CA PRO A 27 0.53 -23.19 -2.61
C PRO A 27 1.03 -22.01 -3.45
N ALA A 28 0.20 -20.99 -3.61
CA ALA A 28 0.64 -19.73 -4.19
C ALA A 28 1.71 -19.16 -3.25
N VAL A 29 2.95 -19.06 -3.72
CA VAL A 29 4.04 -18.40 -2.99
C VAL A 29 3.70 -16.92 -2.98
N ALA A 30 3.12 -16.45 -1.87
CA ALA A 30 2.88 -15.03 -1.65
C ALA A 30 4.23 -14.35 -1.52
N HIS A 31 4.64 -13.56 -2.51
CA HIS A 31 5.79 -12.68 -2.38
C HIS A 31 5.45 -11.60 -1.35
N PRO A 32 6.36 -11.29 -0.41
CA PRO A 32 6.12 -10.18 0.50
C PRO A 32 5.91 -8.90 -0.32
N PRO A 33 4.96 -8.04 0.08
CA PRO A 33 4.69 -6.80 -0.65
C PRO A 33 5.96 -5.96 -0.72
N THR A 34 6.26 -5.43 -1.90
CA THR A 34 7.42 -4.57 -2.11
C THR A 34 7.17 -3.24 -1.39
N LYS A 35 8.08 -2.88 -0.49
CA LYS A 35 8.04 -1.57 0.18
C LYS A 35 8.72 -0.53 -0.67
N GLN A 36 8.11 0.65 -0.75
CA GLN A 36 8.71 1.83 -1.35
C GLN A 36 9.02 2.84 -0.25
N ARG A 37 10.24 3.37 -0.24
CA ARG A 37 10.61 4.46 0.66
C ARG A 37 10.29 5.81 0.03
N LEU A 38 9.48 6.58 0.72
CA LEU A 38 9.05 7.90 0.32
C LEU A 38 9.70 8.94 1.24
N PRO A 39 10.67 9.72 0.76
CA PRO A 39 11.21 10.84 1.52
C PRO A 39 10.28 12.05 1.41
N LEU A 40 9.87 12.59 2.53
CA LEU A 40 9.07 13.80 2.62
C LEU A 40 9.88 14.91 3.27
N THR A 41 9.87 16.09 2.66
CA THR A 41 10.45 17.31 3.24
C THR A 41 9.42 17.95 4.16
N LEU A 42 9.86 18.37 5.34
CA LEU A 42 9.05 19.07 6.33
C LEU A 42 9.28 20.56 6.20
N LEU A 43 8.23 21.32 5.95
CA LEU A 43 8.26 22.76 5.72
C LEU A 43 7.44 23.49 6.79
N GLY A 44 8.06 24.44 7.45
CA GLY A 44 7.42 25.27 8.46
C GLY A 44 7.85 24.97 9.88
N ALA A 45 7.81 25.99 10.72
CA ALA A 45 8.28 25.94 12.11
C ALA A 45 7.43 25.01 13.01
N GLY A 46 6.21 24.71 12.60
CA GLY A 46 5.31 23.85 13.36
C GLY A 46 5.60 22.36 13.21
N CYS A 47 6.39 21.95 12.22
CA CYS A 47 6.67 20.54 11.98
C CYS A 47 7.43 19.88 13.14
N GLU A 48 8.48 20.54 13.64
CA GLU A 48 9.28 20.01 14.73
C GLU A 48 8.47 19.88 16.04
N SER A 49 7.70 20.90 16.40
CA SER A 49 6.86 20.87 17.60
C SER A 49 5.69 19.88 17.53
N ARG A 50 5.36 19.39 16.36
CA ARG A 50 4.25 18.46 16.09
C ARG A 50 4.69 17.09 15.55
N GLU A 51 5.95 16.74 15.74
CA GLU A 51 6.50 15.46 15.26
C GLU A 51 5.67 14.25 15.71
N ALA A 52 5.29 14.20 16.99
CA ALA A 52 4.47 13.11 17.52
C ALA A 52 3.08 13.04 16.85
N SER A 53 2.49 14.20 16.55
CA SER A 53 1.20 14.29 15.85
C SER A 53 1.34 13.87 14.38
N LEU A 54 2.40 14.31 13.71
CA LEU A 54 2.72 13.90 12.34
C LEU A 54 2.95 12.38 12.26
N ASN A 55 3.68 11.83 13.21
CA ASN A 55 3.90 10.40 13.29
C ASN A 55 2.58 9.62 13.44
N ALA A 56 1.69 10.08 14.31
CA ALA A 56 0.37 9.46 14.51
C ALA A 56 -0.48 9.51 13.23
N VAL A 57 -0.50 10.64 12.53
CA VAL A 57 -1.22 10.79 11.26
C VAL A 57 -0.65 9.86 10.20
N LEU A 58 0.68 9.83 10.03
CA LEU A 58 1.34 8.97 9.03
C LEU A 58 1.08 7.49 9.31
N GLN A 59 1.22 7.05 10.56
CA GLN A 59 0.97 5.66 10.94
C GLN A 59 -0.50 5.27 10.79
N GLY A 60 -1.42 6.21 10.84
CA GLY A 60 -2.85 5.98 10.64
C GLY A 60 -3.27 5.84 9.17
N ILE A 61 -2.38 6.11 8.21
CA ILE A 61 -2.69 5.99 6.78
C ILE A 61 -2.56 4.53 6.35
N PRO A 62 -3.63 3.90 5.84
CA PRO A 62 -3.55 2.55 5.29
C PRO A 62 -2.50 2.47 4.17
N GLY A 63 -1.60 1.50 4.25
CA GLY A 63 -0.50 1.34 3.31
C GLY A 63 0.82 1.95 3.78
N VAL A 64 0.84 2.75 4.83
CA VAL A 64 2.06 3.18 5.51
C VAL A 64 2.47 2.09 6.49
N VAL A 65 3.71 1.60 6.37
CA VAL A 65 4.24 0.48 7.16
C VAL A 65 5.47 0.85 7.99
N GLY A 66 6.00 2.05 7.82
CA GLY A 66 7.10 2.56 8.62
C GLY A 66 7.22 4.08 8.52
N VAL A 67 7.59 4.74 9.61
CA VAL A 67 7.80 6.18 9.69
C VAL A 67 9.07 6.45 10.48
N TYR A 68 10.00 7.19 9.91
CA TYR A 68 11.32 7.43 10.50
C TYR A 68 11.66 8.92 10.46
N PHE A 69 11.57 9.56 11.61
CA PHE A 69 12.06 10.93 11.81
C PHE A 69 13.55 10.92 12.13
N ASN A 70 14.18 12.07 12.03
CA ASN A 70 15.57 12.31 12.47
C ASN A 70 16.66 11.45 11.76
N ARG A 71 16.34 10.89 10.62
CA ARG A 71 17.34 10.22 9.76
C ARG A 71 18.04 11.24 8.85
N VAL A 72 17.30 12.24 8.42
CA VAL A 72 17.78 13.38 7.65
C VAL A 72 17.12 14.63 8.24
N PRO A 73 17.87 15.71 8.50
CA PRO A 73 17.30 16.95 9.02
C PRO A 73 16.14 17.45 8.12
N GLU A 74 15.08 17.96 8.73
CA GLU A 74 13.90 18.51 8.04
C GLU A 74 13.18 17.52 7.10
N HIS A 75 13.41 16.20 7.30
CA HIS A 75 12.77 15.17 6.49
C HIS A 75 12.19 14.07 7.37
N VAL A 76 11.17 13.41 6.85
CA VAL A 76 10.66 12.14 7.35
C VAL A 76 10.70 11.10 6.25
N LEU A 77 11.19 9.91 6.57
CA LEU A 77 11.18 8.77 5.66
C LEU A 77 9.97 7.91 5.97
N VAL A 78 9.15 7.65 4.95
CA VAL A 78 7.92 6.87 5.08
C VAL A 78 8.02 5.64 4.19
N ASP A 79 7.89 4.46 4.77
CA ASP A 79 7.80 3.23 3.98
C ASP A 79 6.33 2.95 3.69
N ILE A 80 5.99 2.82 2.42
CA ILE A 80 4.63 2.57 1.93
C ILE A 80 4.57 1.28 1.12
N ILE A 81 3.38 0.74 1.03
CA ILE A 81 3.04 -0.33 0.07
C ILE A 81 2.40 0.35 -1.15
N PRO A 82 3.06 0.40 -2.32
CA PRO A 82 2.59 1.16 -3.48
C PRO A 82 1.21 0.73 -3.99
N GLU A 83 0.86 -0.54 -3.82
CA GLU A 83 -0.44 -1.08 -4.22
C GLU A 83 -1.57 -0.65 -3.28
N ALA A 84 -1.23 -0.20 -2.06
CA ALA A 84 -2.21 0.18 -1.04
C ALA A 84 -2.42 1.69 -0.95
N VAL A 85 -1.39 2.50 -1.22
CA VAL A 85 -1.46 3.96 -1.12
C VAL A 85 -0.48 4.63 -2.10
N MET A 86 -0.93 5.68 -2.76
CA MET A 86 -0.07 6.48 -3.63
C MET A 86 0.69 7.55 -2.82
N PRO A 87 1.93 7.90 -3.22
CA PRO A 87 2.70 8.97 -2.57
C PRO A 87 1.95 10.30 -2.43
N ALA A 88 1.22 10.70 -3.47
CA ALA A 88 0.42 11.92 -3.45
C ALA A 88 -0.70 11.89 -2.40
N ASP A 89 -1.33 10.73 -2.18
CA ASP A 89 -2.38 10.57 -1.18
C ASP A 89 -1.84 10.69 0.24
N VAL A 90 -0.62 10.18 0.49
CA VAL A 90 0.06 10.36 1.77
C VAL A 90 0.26 11.85 2.05
N VAL A 91 0.83 12.60 1.10
CA VAL A 91 1.06 14.04 1.22
C VAL A 91 -0.24 14.80 1.47
N ASN A 92 -1.28 14.52 0.68
CA ASN A 92 -2.58 15.19 0.81
C ASN A 92 -3.22 14.94 2.18
N ARG A 93 -3.17 13.73 2.70
CA ARG A 93 -3.73 13.39 4.00
C ARG A 93 -2.97 14.05 5.15
N VAL A 94 -1.65 14.06 5.07
CA VAL A 94 -0.82 14.72 6.09
C VAL A 94 -1.06 16.24 6.08
N ASN A 95 -1.05 16.86 4.90
CA ASN A 95 -1.28 18.31 4.78
C ASN A 95 -2.68 18.72 5.23
N ALA A 96 -3.70 17.92 4.98
CA ALA A 96 -5.04 18.15 5.48
C ALA A 96 -5.10 18.11 7.01
N ALA A 97 -4.43 17.15 7.64
CA ALA A 97 -4.36 17.04 9.09
C ALA A 97 -3.50 18.15 9.72
N ALA A 98 -2.42 18.57 9.06
CA ALA A 98 -1.46 19.54 9.54
C ALA A 98 -1.81 21.00 9.18
N ALA A 99 -2.93 21.26 8.55
CA ALA A 99 -3.30 22.58 8.03
C ALA A 99 -3.26 23.71 9.09
N SER A 100 -3.55 23.39 10.35
CA SER A 100 -3.51 24.36 11.47
C SER A 100 -2.20 24.38 12.25
N TRP A 101 -1.20 23.57 11.84
CA TRP A 101 0.03 23.39 12.61
C TRP A 101 1.21 24.25 12.12
N SER A 102 1.03 25.05 11.12
CA SER A 102 2.13 25.75 10.43
C SER A 102 3.19 24.75 9.93
N CYS A 103 2.73 23.61 9.44
CA CYS A 103 3.55 22.54 8.93
C CYS A 103 2.96 22.02 7.61
N THR A 104 3.81 21.86 6.62
CA THR A 104 3.46 21.30 5.31
C THR A 104 4.50 20.24 4.95
N VAL A 105 4.07 19.17 4.29
CA VAL A 105 4.98 18.15 3.79
C VAL A 105 4.93 18.11 2.27
N GLU A 106 6.08 17.84 1.66
CA GLU A 106 6.24 17.70 0.21
C GLU A 106 7.07 16.47 -0.10
N ILE A 107 6.82 15.85 -1.25
CA ILE A 107 7.68 14.76 -1.72
C ILE A 107 9.02 15.36 -2.11
N MET A 108 10.10 14.85 -1.50
CA MET A 108 11.44 15.25 -1.86
C MET A 108 11.72 14.86 -3.31
N GLN A 109 11.94 15.86 -4.14
CA GLN A 109 12.39 15.67 -5.51
C GLN A 109 13.88 15.28 -5.48
N SER A 110 14.16 13.99 -5.52
CA SER A 110 15.53 13.51 -5.66
C SER A 110 16.00 13.76 -7.09
N CYS A 111 17.19 14.33 -7.25
CA CYS A 111 17.82 14.52 -8.56
C CYS A 111 18.10 13.20 -9.32
N ILE A 112 17.87 12.06 -8.65
CA ILE A 112 18.09 10.71 -9.22
C ILE A 112 16.87 10.24 -10.02
N THR A 113 15.69 10.81 -9.80
CA THR A 113 14.50 10.60 -10.64
C THR A 113 14.42 11.63 -11.77
N GLY A 114 15.55 12.20 -12.17
CA GLY A 114 15.61 13.09 -13.30
C GLY A 114 15.06 12.38 -14.53
N THR A 115 13.85 12.72 -14.91
CA THR A 115 13.46 12.62 -16.32
C THR A 115 14.62 13.24 -17.11
N PRO A 116 15.27 12.50 -18.00
CA PRO A 116 16.34 13.09 -18.79
C PRO A 116 15.77 14.34 -19.46
N PRO A 117 16.47 15.48 -19.41
CA PRO A 117 16.00 16.70 -20.04
C PRO A 117 15.66 16.36 -21.49
N PRO A 118 14.56 16.88 -22.03
CA PRO A 118 14.26 16.70 -23.43
C PRO A 118 15.50 17.09 -24.19
N LYS A 119 15.99 16.20 -25.04
CA LYS A 119 17.12 16.48 -25.91
C LYS A 119 16.76 17.70 -26.75
N SER A 120 17.08 18.87 -26.23
CA SER A 120 17.11 20.08 -27.01
C SER A 120 18.32 19.95 -27.94
N ALA A 121 18.08 19.35 -29.08
CA ALA A 121 19.01 19.36 -30.18
C ALA A 121 18.99 20.76 -30.77
N ALA A 122 19.77 21.65 -30.18
CA ALA A 122 20.21 22.86 -30.88
C ALA A 122 21.67 22.63 -31.27
N PRO A 123 21.99 22.48 -32.56
CA PRO A 123 23.37 22.50 -32.97
C PRO A 123 23.89 23.92 -32.75
N HIS A 124 24.89 24.05 -31.90
CA HIS A 124 25.68 25.27 -31.85
C HIS A 124 26.55 25.31 -33.13
N PRO A 125 26.41 26.33 -33.99
CA PRO A 125 27.39 26.53 -35.03
C PRO A 125 28.69 26.99 -34.38
N HIS A 126 29.72 26.19 -34.56
CA HIS A 126 31.07 26.63 -34.28
C HIS A 126 31.54 27.41 -35.51
N ASP A 127 31.67 28.71 -35.39
CA ASP A 127 32.57 29.53 -36.18
C ASP A 127 33.91 29.58 -35.50
#